data_206909bccc2ba76d9dce85dfb04b94cc
#
_entry.id   206909bccc2ba76d9dce85dfb04b94cc
#
_cell.length_a   1.000
_cell.length_b   1.000
_cell.length_c   1.000
_cell.angle_alpha   90.00
_cell.angle_beta   90.00
_cell.angle_gamma   90.00
#
_symmetry.space_group_name_H-M   'P 1'
#
loop_
_entity.id
_entity.type
_entity.pdbx_description
1 polymer ?
#
loop_
_entity_poly.entity_id
_entity_poly.type
_entity_poly.pdbx_seq_one_letter_code
_entity_poly.pdbx_strand_id
1 'polypeptide(L)'
;MIKVIKFIFIIYYLLFFQTAYAIEKIKIGLLVPMTGANKEIGNSIIKAVGLAIKDIDSDLIEIYPKDTATKANQTLKSAFELSEMGVKVIIGPVFHESLTYLDEMENL
;
A
#
# COMPACT_ATOMS: atom_id res chain seq x y z
N MET A 1 -2.18 -9.24 -53.48
CA MET A 1 -1.88 -8.06 -52.63
C MET A 1 -2.89 -7.86 -51.54
N ILE A 2 -4.17 -7.84 -51.77
CA ILE A 2 -5.22 -7.62 -50.76
C ILE A 2 -5.20 -8.70 -49.67
N LYS A 3 -4.92 -9.97 -50.01
CA LYS A 3 -4.80 -11.06 -49.02
C LYS A 3 -3.61 -10.89 -48.09
N VAL A 4 -2.50 -10.39 -48.58
CA VAL A 4 -1.28 -10.12 -47.78
C VAL A 4 -1.50 -8.95 -46.82
N ILE A 5 -2.16 -7.90 -47.29
CA ILE A 5 -2.51 -6.73 -46.49
C ILE A 5 -3.47 -7.10 -45.36
N LYS A 6 -4.48 -7.94 -45.63
CA LYS A 6 -5.41 -8.45 -44.62
C LYS A 6 -4.68 -9.30 -43.57
N PHE A 7 -3.72 -10.11 -44.00
CA PHE A 7 -2.92 -10.97 -43.12
C PHE A 7 -2.00 -10.13 -42.21
N ILE A 8 -1.41 -9.07 -42.73
CA ILE A 8 -0.60 -8.13 -41.98
C ILE A 8 -1.46 -7.37 -40.95
N PHE A 9 -2.67 -6.96 -41.30
CA PHE A 9 -3.61 -6.31 -40.38
C PHE A 9 -4.06 -7.24 -39.26
N ILE A 10 -4.26 -8.52 -39.52
CA ILE A 10 -4.62 -9.52 -38.51
C ILE A 10 -3.45 -9.73 -37.54
N ILE A 11 -2.23 -9.83 -38.05
CA ILE A 11 -1.01 -9.97 -37.21
C ILE A 11 -0.82 -8.70 -36.34
N TYR A 12 -1.02 -7.52 -36.94
CA TYR A 12 -0.93 -6.25 -36.21
C TYR A 12 -1.99 -6.17 -35.10
N TYR A 13 -3.22 -6.59 -35.38
CA TYR A 13 -4.32 -6.63 -34.41
C TYR A 13 -4.04 -7.64 -33.27
N LEU A 14 -3.50 -8.81 -33.57
CA LEU A 14 -3.10 -9.81 -32.57
C LEU A 14 -1.95 -9.35 -31.69
N LEU A 15 -1.02 -8.55 -32.22
CA LEU A 15 0.07 -7.96 -31.43
C LEU A 15 -0.40 -6.84 -30.48
N PHE A 16 -1.50 -6.17 -30.81
CA PHE A 16 -2.09 -5.14 -29.96
C PHE A 16 -2.94 -5.70 -28.80
N PHE A 17 -3.35 -6.96 -28.89
CA PHE A 17 -4.15 -7.64 -27.84
C PHE A 17 -3.30 -8.32 -26.77
N GLN A 18 -2.03 -7.99 -26.64
CA GLN A 18 -1.31 -8.36 -25.43
C GLN A 18 -1.79 -7.47 -24.27
N THR A 19 -2.91 -7.85 -23.68
CA THR A 19 -3.31 -7.32 -22.40
C THR A 19 -2.20 -7.64 -21.40
N ALA A 20 -1.42 -6.63 -21.06
CA ALA A 20 -0.51 -6.72 -19.94
C ALA A 20 -1.38 -6.92 -18.69
N TYR A 21 -1.43 -8.15 -18.18
CA TYR A 21 -1.96 -8.40 -16.85
C TYR A 21 -1.02 -7.73 -15.86
N ALA A 22 -1.36 -6.51 -15.45
CA ALA A 22 -0.72 -5.88 -14.32
C ALA A 22 -1.09 -6.70 -13.09
N ILE A 23 -0.13 -7.37 -12.48
CA ILE A 23 -0.33 -8.05 -11.21
C ILE A 23 -0.52 -6.94 -10.17
N GLU A 24 -1.72 -6.88 -9.59
CA GLU A 24 -2.02 -5.91 -8.55
C GLU A 24 -1.23 -6.26 -7.29
N LYS A 25 -0.44 -5.32 -6.80
CA LYS A 25 0.32 -5.47 -5.57
C LYS A 25 -0.59 -5.30 -4.35
N ILE A 26 -0.29 -6.06 -3.30
CA ILE A 26 -0.97 -5.96 -2.01
C ILE A 26 -0.35 -4.80 -1.24
N LYS A 27 -1.14 -3.75 -1.02
CA LYS A 27 -0.73 -2.58 -0.26
C LYS A 27 -1.10 -2.75 1.20
N ILE A 28 -0.10 -2.69 2.06
CA ILE A 28 -0.26 -2.77 3.52
C ILE A 28 0.17 -1.44 4.11
N GLY A 29 -0.72 -0.81 4.85
CA GLY A 29 -0.42 0.41 5.60
C GLY A 29 0.24 0.09 6.94
N LEU A 30 1.12 0.95 7.39
CA LEU A 30 1.79 0.84 8.66
C LEU A 30 1.65 2.16 9.43
N LEU A 31 0.85 2.16 10.49
CA LEU A 31 0.65 3.32 11.35
C LEU A 31 1.61 3.26 12.54
N VAL A 32 2.63 4.09 12.51
CA VAL A 32 3.69 4.12 13.51
C VAL A 32 4.08 5.57 13.85
N PRO A 33 4.56 5.83 15.06
CA PRO A 33 5.11 7.15 15.38
C PRO A 33 6.45 7.33 14.66
N MET A 34 6.48 8.20 13.65
CA MET A 34 7.70 8.55 12.91
C MET A 34 8.30 9.87 13.39
N THR A 35 7.53 10.67 14.11
CA THR A 35 7.93 11.93 14.74
C THR A 35 7.53 11.94 16.21
N GLY A 36 8.09 12.87 16.98
CA GLY A 36 7.81 13.05 18.39
C GLY A 36 8.64 12.15 19.31
N ALA A 37 8.20 12.03 20.57
CA ALA A 37 8.95 11.35 21.62
C ALA A 37 9.13 9.85 21.37
N ASN A 38 8.22 9.21 20.64
CA ASN A 38 8.22 7.77 20.39
C ASN A 38 8.78 7.37 19.02
N LYS A 39 9.43 8.27 18.30
CA LYS A 39 9.97 8.01 16.95
C LYS A 39 10.92 6.82 16.88
N GLU A 40 11.67 6.54 17.93
CA GLU A 40 12.61 5.41 17.97
C GLU A 40 11.86 4.06 17.91
N ILE A 41 10.70 3.99 18.56
CA ILE A 41 9.82 2.80 18.50
C ILE A 41 9.29 2.64 17.08
N GLY A 42 8.80 3.70 16.46
CA GLY A 42 8.32 3.68 15.09
C GLY A 42 9.40 3.24 14.09
N ASN A 43 10.60 3.78 14.20
CA ASN A 43 11.73 3.40 13.36
C ASN A 43 12.10 1.92 13.53
N SER A 44 12.07 1.41 14.75
CA SER A 44 12.35 0.00 15.04
C SER A 44 11.31 -0.93 14.38
N ILE A 45 10.03 -0.55 14.43
CA ILE A 45 8.94 -1.30 13.79
C ILE A 45 9.09 -1.27 12.26
N ILE A 46 9.38 -0.13 11.66
CA ILE A 46 9.62 -0.01 10.21
C ILE A 46 10.75 -0.94 9.77
N LYS A 47 11.85 -0.95 10.51
CA LYS A 47 12.98 -1.86 10.23
C LYS A 47 12.59 -3.34 10.36
N ALA A 48 11.85 -3.70 11.40
CA ALA A 48 11.38 -5.07 11.61
C ALA A 48 10.45 -5.54 10.49
N VAL A 49 9.50 -4.69 10.09
CA VAL A 49 8.60 -4.98 8.96
C VAL A 49 9.39 -5.10 7.66
N GLY A 50 10.35 -4.22 7.42
CA GLY A 50 11.24 -4.28 6.26
C GLY A 50 12.01 -5.60 6.18
N LEU A 51 12.53 -6.10 7.30
CA LEU A 51 13.19 -7.41 7.38
C LEU A 51 12.22 -8.55 7.09
N ALA A 52 11.01 -8.52 7.64
CA ALA A 52 9.99 -9.53 7.38
C ALA A 52 9.61 -9.60 5.90
N ILE A 53 9.44 -8.45 5.24
CA ILE A 53 9.15 -8.39 3.79
C ILE A 53 10.30 -8.96 2.98
N LYS A 54 11.54 -8.68 3.36
CA LYS A 54 12.73 -9.25 2.72
C LYS A 54 12.77 -10.78 2.84
N ASP A 55 12.41 -11.32 4.00
CA ASP A 55 12.36 -12.76 4.23
C ASP A 55 11.26 -13.45 3.42
N ILE A 56 10.11 -12.78 3.24
CA ILE A 56 9.02 -13.27 2.39
C ILE A 56 9.44 -13.31 0.91
N ASP A 57 10.35 -12.42 0.51
CA ASP A 57 10.88 -12.31 -0.86
C ASP A 57 9.78 -12.27 -1.95
N SER A 58 8.76 -11.45 -1.71
CA SER A 58 7.63 -11.29 -2.63
C SER A 58 7.56 -9.86 -3.16
N ASP A 59 7.58 -9.75 -4.49
CA ASP A 59 7.37 -8.47 -5.19
C ASP A 59 5.90 -8.00 -5.16
N LEU A 60 5.00 -8.83 -4.60
CA LEU A 60 3.57 -8.54 -4.55
C LEU A 60 3.15 -7.69 -3.35
N ILE A 61 4.03 -7.50 -2.36
CA ILE A 61 3.72 -6.79 -1.12
C ILE A 61 4.43 -5.45 -1.10
N GLU A 62 3.66 -4.39 -0.88
CA GLU A 62 4.17 -3.04 -0.67
C GLU A 62 3.75 -2.52 0.70
N ILE A 63 4.68 -1.96 1.45
CA ILE A 63 4.43 -1.36 2.76
C ILE A 63 4.45 0.16 2.66
N TYR A 64 3.42 0.78 3.22
CA TYR A 64 3.25 2.23 3.26
C TYR A 64 3.22 2.71 4.71
N PRO A 65 4.37 3.13 5.26
CA PRO A 65 4.41 3.71 6.61
C PRO A 65 3.82 5.13 6.59
N LYS A 66 3.01 5.41 7.60
CA LYS A 66 2.43 6.73 7.86
C LYS A 66 2.59 7.10 9.33
N ASP A 67 2.90 8.37 9.56
CA ASP A 67 3.15 8.89 10.88
C ASP A 67 1.87 9.07 11.70
N THR A 68 1.89 8.54 12.91
CA THR A 68 0.84 8.80 13.91
C THR A 68 1.20 9.94 14.85
N ALA A 69 2.47 10.28 14.96
CA ALA A 69 3.00 11.19 15.99
C ALA A 69 2.50 10.88 17.41
N THR A 70 2.03 9.67 17.66
CA THR A 70 1.33 9.22 18.89
C THR A 70 0.11 10.10 19.24
N LYS A 71 -0.56 10.65 18.22
CA LYS A 71 -1.73 11.54 18.36
C LYS A 71 -2.92 10.97 17.60
N ALA A 72 -4.09 10.94 18.24
CA ALA A 72 -5.30 10.39 17.67
C ALA A 72 -5.74 11.09 16.36
N ASN A 73 -5.70 12.42 16.31
CA ASN A 73 -6.05 13.18 15.12
C ASN A 73 -5.09 12.96 13.95
N GLN A 74 -3.79 12.88 14.22
CA GLN A 74 -2.79 12.59 13.19
C GLN A 74 -2.93 11.15 12.69
N THR A 75 -3.22 10.21 13.57
CA THR A 75 -3.46 8.81 13.23
C THR A 75 -4.67 8.68 12.30
N LEU A 76 -5.78 9.36 12.61
CA LEU A 76 -6.96 9.38 11.75
C LEU A 76 -6.64 9.91 10.36
N LYS A 77 -5.94 11.05 10.28
CA LYS A 77 -5.50 11.63 9.00
C LYS A 77 -4.65 10.64 8.20
N SER A 78 -3.65 10.03 8.81
CA SER A 78 -2.77 9.06 8.18
C SER A 78 -3.52 7.81 7.72
N ALA A 79 -4.51 7.34 8.49
CA ALA A 79 -5.36 6.22 8.11
C ALA A 79 -6.24 6.54 6.91
N PHE A 80 -6.81 7.74 6.82
CA PHE A 80 -7.55 8.21 5.65
C PHE A 80 -6.67 8.25 4.40
N GLU A 81 -5.46 8.79 4.50
CA GLU A 81 -4.51 8.83 3.39
C GLU A 81 -4.19 7.42 2.88
N LEU A 82 -3.99 6.45 3.79
CA LEU A 82 -3.77 5.05 3.42
C LEU A 82 -5.00 4.45 2.70
N SER A 83 -6.20 4.74 3.18
CA SER A 83 -7.44 4.29 2.54
C SER A 83 -7.56 4.83 1.11
N GLU A 84 -7.27 6.11 0.90
CA GLU A 84 -7.28 6.74 -0.44
C GLU A 84 -6.23 6.13 -1.39
N MET A 85 -5.13 5.62 -0.86
CA MET A 85 -4.10 4.91 -1.64
C MET A 85 -4.52 3.49 -2.04
N GLY A 86 -5.68 3.01 -1.61
CA GLY A 86 -6.17 1.67 -1.88
C GLY A 86 -5.63 0.60 -0.93
N VAL A 87 -5.10 1.00 0.23
CA VAL A 87 -4.68 0.07 1.28
C VAL A 87 -5.89 -0.62 1.90
N LYS A 88 -5.86 -1.95 2.00
CA LYS A 88 -6.93 -2.78 2.56
C LYS A 88 -6.64 -3.30 3.95
N VAL A 89 -5.36 -3.35 4.32
CA VAL A 89 -4.89 -3.86 5.60
C VAL A 89 -3.96 -2.82 6.22
N ILE A 90 -4.20 -2.48 7.47
CA ILE A 90 -3.37 -1.56 8.24
C ILE A 90 -2.83 -2.28 9.46
N ILE A 91 -1.53 -2.20 9.66
CA ILE A 91 -0.84 -2.67 10.86
C ILE A 91 -0.60 -1.46 11.78
N GLY A 92 -1.04 -1.55 13.01
CA GLY A 92 -0.99 -0.48 13.99
C GLY A 92 -2.38 0.12 14.27
N PRO A 93 -2.45 1.24 14.97
CA PRO A 93 -1.35 1.99 15.60
C PRO A 93 -0.76 1.30 16.83
N VAL A 94 0.41 1.76 17.25
CA VAL A 94 1.18 1.14 18.35
C VAL A 94 0.61 1.45 19.72
N PHE A 95 0.11 2.66 19.90
CA PHE A 95 -0.40 3.16 21.19
C PHE A 95 -1.92 3.29 21.17
N HIS A 96 -2.56 2.88 22.27
CA HIS A 96 -4.02 2.88 22.34
C HIS A 96 -4.64 4.29 22.28
N GLU A 97 -3.95 5.31 22.75
CA GLU A 97 -4.41 6.71 22.63
C GLU A 97 -4.63 7.11 21.16
N SER A 98 -3.87 6.51 20.26
CA SER A 98 -3.98 6.77 18.83
C SER A 98 -5.22 6.15 18.18
N LEU A 99 -5.91 5.23 18.86
CA LEU A 99 -7.12 4.55 18.36
C LEU A 99 -8.40 5.39 18.49
N THR A 100 -8.39 6.45 19.28
CA THR A 100 -9.60 7.15 19.76
C THR A 100 -10.58 7.55 18.65
N TYR A 101 -10.09 7.90 17.46
CA TYR A 101 -10.91 8.36 16.34
C TYR A 101 -11.00 7.37 15.18
N LEU A 102 -10.39 6.20 15.28
CA LEU A 102 -10.39 5.25 14.17
C LEU A 102 -11.76 4.61 13.94
N ASP A 103 -12.64 4.60 14.92
CA ASP A 103 -14.01 4.13 14.77
C ASP A 103 -14.79 4.94 13.73
N GLU A 104 -14.39 6.20 13.48
CA GLU A 104 -14.97 7.05 12.44
C GLU A 104 -14.73 6.50 11.03
N MET A 105 -13.79 5.59 10.87
CA MET A 105 -13.44 4.96 9.58
C MET A 105 -14.29 3.74 9.23
N GLU A 106 -15.08 3.20 10.14
CA GLU A 106 -15.91 2.00 9.89
C GLU A 106 -16.91 2.17 8.73
N ASN A 107 -17.23 3.41 8.38
CA ASN A 107 -18.18 3.74 7.33
C ASN A 107 -17.52 4.10 5.99
N LEU A 108 -16.23 3.86 5.86
CA LEU A 108 -15.48 4.06 4.61
C LEU A 108 -15.24 2.73 3.91
#